data_525bf87e1c612ec625ed8d2af6648cd4
#
_entry.id   525bf87e1c612ec625ed8d2af6648cd4
#
_cell.length_a   1.000
_cell.length_b   1.000
_cell.length_c   1.000
_cell.angle_alpha   90.00
_cell.angle_beta   90.00
_cell.angle_gamma   90.00
#
_symmetry.space_group_name_H-M   'P 1'
#
loop_
_entity.id
_entity.type
_entity.pdbx_description
1 polymer ?
#
loop_
_entity_poly.entity_id
_entity_poly.type
_entity_poly.pdbx_seq_one_letter_code
_entity_poly.pdbx_strand_id
1 'polypeptide(L)'
;NTVMDHAKEKNMEKLINNAPFALVLVFLVIGFILLIKGADFFVEGSSSVAKRLHVPSIIIGLTIVAMGTSLPETAVSVSASLAGNNELAVSNVVGSNIFNLMVVIGVCAMIATVEVARETIRRDIPLSLICAGLLLLLGIIGLGDPAKMTLGHFDGVIFIGLFAGYIFYMIRIALKANKEGKKVEIEGGSDEEIKLISVPLSIIFIIGGAAAIAFG
;
A
#
# COMPACT_ATOMS: atom_id res chain seq x y z
N ASN A 1 -28.20 11.08 -15.35
CA ASN A 1 -27.00 10.23 -15.26
C ASN A 1 -27.17 9.05 -14.32
N THR A 2 -27.84 9.21 -13.17
CA THR A 2 -28.01 8.15 -12.14
C THR A 2 -28.77 6.91 -12.65
N VAL A 3 -29.75 7.07 -13.55
CA VAL A 3 -30.53 5.94 -14.10
C VAL A 3 -29.71 5.10 -15.09
N MET A 4 -28.80 5.72 -15.84
CA MET A 4 -27.90 5.01 -16.76
C MET A 4 -26.79 4.25 -16.02
N ASP A 5 -26.33 4.77 -14.88
CA ASP A 5 -25.34 4.09 -14.03
C ASP A 5 -25.95 2.87 -13.36
N HIS A 6 -27.15 2.96 -12.81
CA HIS A 6 -27.87 1.80 -12.26
C HIS A 6 -28.21 0.72 -13.32
N ALA A 7 -28.47 1.12 -14.56
CA ALA A 7 -28.71 0.16 -15.63
C ALA A 7 -27.42 -0.56 -16.05
N LYS A 8 -26.26 0.12 -16.02
CA LYS A 8 -24.94 -0.49 -16.27
C LYS A 8 -24.53 -1.44 -15.15
N GLU A 9 -24.72 -1.05 -13.89
CA GLU A 9 -24.47 -1.94 -12.74
C GLU A 9 -25.29 -3.21 -12.83
N LYS A 10 -26.60 -3.10 -13.08
CA LYS A 10 -27.49 -4.25 -13.17
C LYS A 10 -27.19 -5.18 -14.35
N ASN A 11 -26.65 -4.63 -15.44
CA ASN A 11 -26.21 -5.44 -16.59
C ASN A 11 -24.86 -6.10 -16.31
N MET A 12 -23.95 -5.45 -15.58
CA MET A 12 -22.69 -6.02 -15.15
C MET A 12 -22.89 -7.15 -14.13
N GLU A 13 -23.76 -6.97 -13.12
CA GLU A 13 -24.15 -8.03 -12.19
C GLU A 13 -24.74 -9.24 -12.89
N LYS A 14 -25.60 -9.05 -13.90
CA LYS A 14 -26.15 -10.16 -14.70
C LYS A 14 -25.09 -10.88 -15.53
N LEU A 15 -24.12 -10.17 -16.06
CA LEU A 15 -23.00 -10.76 -16.80
C LEU A 15 -22.08 -11.58 -15.87
N ILE A 16 -21.79 -11.09 -14.68
CA ILE A 16 -20.97 -11.77 -13.68
C ILE A 16 -21.67 -13.00 -13.15
N ASN A 17 -22.96 -12.91 -12.82
CA ASN A 17 -23.76 -14.04 -12.29
C ASN A 17 -24.03 -15.14 -13.32
N ASN A 18 -23.96 -14.85 -14.62
CA ASN A 18 -24.10 -15.83 -15.69
C ASN A 18 -22.77 -16.26 -16.33
N ALA A 19 -21.65 -15.69 -15.88
CA ALA A 19 -20.34 -16.07 -16.40
C ALA A 19 -19.96 -17.48 -15.91
N PRO A 20 -19.45 -18.36 -16.76
CA PRO A 20 -18.94 -19.64 -16.31
C PRO A 20 -17.82 -19.39 -15.28
N PHE A 21 -17.84 -20.16 -14.18
CA PHE A 21 -16.87 -20.02 -13.07
C PHE A 21 -15.42 -19.91 -13.55
N ALA A 22 -15.07 -20.64 -14.61
CA ALA A 22 -13.75 -20.55 -15.24
C ALA A 22 -13.41 -19.16 -15.75
N LEU A 23 -14.38 -18.41 -16.29
CA LEU A 23 -14.16 -17.05 -16.79
C LEU A 23 -13.91 -16.06 -15.63
N VAL A 24 -14.66 -16.20 -14.54
CA VAL A 24 -14.45 -15.39 -13.33
C VAL A 24 -13.04 -15.63 -12.77
N LEU A 25 -12.60 -16.89 -12.73
CA LEU A 25 -11.26 -17.25 -12.26
C LEU A 25 -10.17 -16.65 -13.15
N VAL A 26 -10.35 -16.66 -14.47
CA VAL A 26 -9.40 -16.05 -15.41
C VAL A 26 -9.29 -14.55 -15.19
N PHE A 27 -10.42 -13.83 -15.06
CA PHE A 27 -10.40 -12.39 -14.76
C PHE A 27 -9.75 -12.07 -13.42
N LEU A 28 -10.00 -12.89 -12.39
CA LEU A 28 -9.37 -12.76 -11.09
C LEU A 28 -7.83 -12.87 -11.19
N VAL A 29 -7.34 -13.88 -11.91
CA VAL A 29 -5.89 -14.07 -12.10
C VAL A 29 -5.29 -12.92 -12.90
N ILE A 30 -5.97 -12.45 -13.95
CA ILE A 30 -5.52 -11.30 -14.73
C ILE A 30 -5.47 -10.05 -13.84
N GLY A 31 -6.50 -9.80 -13.03
CA GLY A 31 -6.53 -8.68 -12.08
C GLY A 31 -5.36 -8.71 -11.11
N PHE A 32 -5.06 -9.85 -10.50
CA PHE A 32 -3.88 -10.00 -9.64
C PHE A 32 -2.56 -9.73 -10.37
N ILE A 33 -2.41 -10.22 -11.59
CA ILE A 33 -1.22 -9.96 -12.39
C ILE A 33 -1.08 -8.46 -12.69
N LEU A 34 -2.18 -7.79 -13.04
CA LEU A 34 -2.20 -6.35 -13.30
C LEU A 34 -1.84 -5.55 -12.05
N LEU A 35 -2.40 -5.91 -10.88
CA LEU A 35 -2.08 -5.25 -9.59
C LEU A 35 -0.59 -5.37 -9.27
N ILE A 36 -0.04 -6.60 -9.30
CA ILE A 36 1.35 -6.85 -8.93
C ILE A 36 2.30 -6.18 -9.93
N LYS A 37 2.10 -6.44 -11.23
CA LYS A 37 2.97 -5.86 -12.27
C LYS A 37 2.79 -4.35 -12.41
N GLY A 38 1.60 -3.84 -12.18
CA GLY A 38 1.33 -2.42 -12.12
C GLY A 38 2.10 -1.73 -11.00
N ALA A 39 2.13 -2.33 -9.81
CA ALA A 39 2.92 -1.84 -8.69
C ALA A 39 4.42 -1.87 -8.98
N ASP A 40 4.94 -2.98 -9.55
CA ASP A 40 6.35 -3.09 -9.97
C ASP A 40 6.75 -1.96 -10.93
N PHE A 41 5.98 -1.75 -12.01
CA PHE A 41 6.24 -0.70 -12.99
C PHE A 41 6.14 0.70 -12.39
N PHE A 42 5.14 0.94 -11.54
CA PHE A 42 4.99 2.22 -10.87
C PHE A 42 6.20 2.54 -9.99
N VAL A 43 6.67 1.58 -9.20
CA VAL A 43 7.85 1.72 -8.32
C VAL A 43 9.12 1.94 -9.14
N GLU A 44 9.36 1.13 -10.18
CA GLU A 44 10.55 1.24 -11.03
C GLU A 44 10.61 2.59 -11.74
N GLY A 45 9.49 3.03 -12.34
CA GLY A 45 9.38 4.33 -12.99
C GLY A 45 9.58 5.50 -12.01
N SER A 46 8.89 5.48 -10.88
CA SER A 46 8.95 6.55 -9.86
C SER A 46 10.34 6.64 -9.22
N SER A 47 10.94 5.50 -8.90
CA SER A 47 12.30 5.43 -8.34
C SER A 47 13.36 5.95 -9.31
N SER A 48 13.23 5.64 -10.61
CA SER A 48 14.14 6.14 -11.64
C SER A 48 14.04 7.66 -11.79
N VAL A 49 12.84 8.23 -11.78
CA VAL A 49 12.64 9.70 -11.81
C VAL A 49 13.23 10.35 -10.56
N ALA A 50 12.92 9.81 -9.37
CA ALA A 50 13.42 10.33 -8.11
C ALA A 50 14.96 10.32 -8.04
N LYS A 51 15.59 9.24 -8.53
CA LYS A 51 17.05 9.13 -8.61
C LYS A 51 17.66 10.18 -9.54
N ARG A 52 17.02 10.50 -10.67
CA ARG A 52 17.45 11.57 -11.58
C ARG A 52 17.30 12.97 -10.98
N LEU A 53 16.33 13.15 -10.09
CA LEU A 53 16.16 14.37 -9.30
C LEU A 53 17.14 14.46 -8.12
N HIS A 54 18.15 13.60 -8.08
CA HIS A 54 19.17 13.50 -7.03
C HIS A 54 18.60 13.20 -5.64
N VAL A 55 17.44 12.55 -5.56
CA VAL A 55 16.90 12.05 -4.29
C VAL A 55 17.80 10.89 -3.83
N PRO A 56 18.28 10.92 -2.59
CA PRO A 56 19.08 9.82 -2.03
C PRO A 56 18.35 8.48 -2.11
N SER A 57 19.06 7.41 -2.49
CA SER A 57 18.47 6.06 -2.67
C SER A 57 17.77 5.56 -1.41
N ILE A 58 18.28 5.91 -0.24
CA ILE A 58 17.67 5.60 1.05
C ILE A 58 16.25 6.20 1.21
N ILE A 59 16.03 7.43 0.74
CA ILE A 59 14.71 8.07 0.78
C ILE A 59 13.78 7.38 -0.21
N ILE A 60 14.28 7.03 -1.40
CA ILE A 60 13.50 6.31 -2.42
C ILE A 60 13.02 4.98 -1.85
N GLY A 61 13.91 4.20 -1.23
CA GLY A 61 13.57 2.92 -0.60
C GLY A 61 12.54 3.07 0.52
N LEU A 62 12.76 4.03 1.43
CA LEU A 62 11.87 4.27 2.57
C LEU A 62 10.48 4.79 2.19
N THR A 63 10.35 5.43 1.04
CA THR A 63 9.08 6.05 0.63
C THR A 63 8.49 5.35 -0.58
N ILE A 64 9.09 5.50 -1.76
CA ILE A 64 8.51 5.02 -3.02
C ILE A 64 8.40 3.49 -3.03
N VAL A 65 9.48 2.79 -2.67
CA VAL A 65 9.46 1.32 -2.68
C VAL A 65 8.53 0.78 -1.60
N ALA A 66 8.64 1.29 -0.37
CA ALA A 66 7.79 0.85 0.74
C ALA A 66 6.29 1.12 0.49
N MET A 67 5.94 2.28 -0.09
CA MET A 67 4.56 2.57 -0.48
C MET A 67 4.11 1.72 -1.66
N GLY A 68 5.01 1.48 -2.63
CA GLY A 68 4.71 0.72 -3.84
C GLY A 68 4.30 -0.72 -3.56
N THR A 69 4.91 -1.37 -2.57
CA THR A 69 4.53 -2.73 -2.15
C THR A 69 3.12 -2.81 -1.57
N SER A 70 2.58 -1.71 -1.04
CA SER A 70 1.22 -1.63 -0.49
C SER A 70 0.20 -1.00 -1.46
N LEU A 71 0.60 -0.72 -2.72
CA LEU A 71 -0.32 -0.19 -3.72
C LEU A 71 -1.47 -1.15 -4.07
N PRO A 72 -1.24 -2.47 -4.26
CA PRO A 72 -2.31 -3.42 -4.50
C PRO A 72 -3.37 -3.42 -3.39
N GLU A 73 -2.95 -3.50 -2.14
CA GLU A 73 -3.86 -3.47 -0.99
C GLU A 73 -4.62 -2.14 -0.89
N THR A 74 -3.93 -1.04 -1.18
CA THR A 74 -4.55 0.29 -1.21
C THR A 74 -5.59 0.39 -2.31
N ALA A 75 -5.31 -0.10 -3.52
CA ALA A 75 -6.25 -0.11 -4.64
C ALA A 75 -7.50 -0.91 -4.31
N VAL A 76 -7.34 -2.13 -3.77
CA VAL A 76 -8.46 -2.98 -3.34
C VAL A 76 -9.30 -2.29 -2.26
N SER A 77 -8.66 -1.72 -1.22
CA SER A 77 -9.39 -1.08 -0.13
C SER A 77 -10.13 0.18 -0.57
N VAL A 78 -9.50 1.01 -1.42
CA VAL A 78 -10.15 2.21 -1.98
C VAL A 78 -11.31 1.83 -2.88
N SER A 79 -11.14 0.86 -3.78
CA SER A 79 -12.20 0.38 -4.67
C SER A 79 -13.38 -0.20 -3.89
N ALA A 80 -13.12 -1.01 -2.87
CA ALA A 80 -14.14 -1.55 -1.98
C ALA A 80 -14.91 -0.43 -1.25
N SER A 81 -14.21 0.58 -0.75
CA SER A 81 -14.82 1.73 -0.06
C SER A 81 -15.68 2.57 -1.01
N LEU A 82 -15.22 2.82 -2.25
CA LEU A 82 -15.98 3.52 -3.28
C LEU A 82 -17.23 2.75 -3.72
N ALA A 83 -17.18 1.42 -3.68
CA ALA A 83 -18.33 0.56 -3.93
C ALA A 83 -19.27 0.43 -2.72
N GLY A 84 -19.00 1.15 -1.62
CA GLY A 84 -19.80 1.10 -0.39
C GLY A 84 -19.56 -0.14 0.48
N ASN A 85 -18.56 -0.97 0.15
CA ASN A 85 -18.19 -2.16 0.92
C ASN A 85 -17.04 -1.86 1.90
N ASN A 86 -17.38 -1.08 2.93
CA ASN A 86 -16.40 -0.63 3.91
C ASN A 86 -15.84 -1.78 4.78
N GLU A 87 -16.60 -2.84 4.99
CA GLU A 87 -16.15 -4.02 5.73
C GLU A 87 -15.00 -4.72 4.99
N LEU A 88 -15.11 -4.85 3.67
CA LEU A 88 -14.04 -5.40 2.85
C LEU A 88 -12.78 -4.51 2.88
N ALA A 89 -12.94 -3.18 2.83
CA ALA A 89 -11.83 -2.25 2.90
C ALA A 89 -11.04 -2.39 4.22
N VAL A 90 -11.73 -2.40 5.36
CA VAL A 90 -11.09 -2.54 6.68
C VAL A 90 -10.48 -3.94 6.87
N SER A 91 -11.21 -4.99 6.50
CA SER A 91 -10.71 -6.36 6.65
C SER A 91 -9.51 -6.67 5.73
N ASN A 92 -9.44 -6.06 4.54
CA ASN A 92 -8.26 -6.16 3.67
C ASN A 92 -7.00 -5.58 4.34
N VAL A 93 -7.11 -4.37 4.93
CA VAL A 93 -5.98 -3.72 5.62
C VAL A 93 -5.54 -4.52 6.84
N VAL A 94 -6.48 -4.94 7.69
CA VAL A 94 -6.17 -5.72 8.90
C VAL A 94 -5.65 -7.11 8.53
N GLY A 95 -6.30 -7.77 7.56
CA GLY A 95 -5.93 -9.11 7.11
C GLY A 95 -4.55 -9.17 6.48
N SER A 96 -4.18 -8.21 5.62
CA SER A 96 -2.84 -8.15 5.03
C SER A 96 -1.74 -7.95 6.08
N ASN A 97 -1.98 -7.10 7.10
CA ASN A 97 -1.05 -6.93 8.20
C ASN A 97 -0.85 -8.23 9.01
N ILE A 98 -1.94 -8.93 9.34
CA ILE A 98 -1.88 -10.22 10.06
C ILE A 98 -1.12 -11.25 9.21
N PHE A 99 -1.43 -11.35 7.93
CA PHE A 99 -0.78 -12.28 7.00
C PHE A 99 0.74 -11.99 6.92
N ASN A 100 1.12 -10.73 6.73
CA ASN A 100 2.53 -10.34 6.65
C ASN A 100 3.29 -10.64 7.95
N LEU A 101 2.70 -10.35 9.11
CA LEU A 101 3.35 -10.59 10.41
C LEU A 101 3.44 -12.06 10.77
N MET A 102 2.40 -12.85 10.50
CA MET A 102 2.35 -14.25 10.94
C MET A 102 2.88 -15.21 9.89
N VAL A 103 2.42 -15.06 8.63
CA VAL A 103 2.75 -16.02 7.58
C VAL A 103 4.08 -15.66 6.91
N VAL A 104 4.22 -14.43 6.42
CA VAL A 104 5.43 -14.05 5.66
C VAL A 104 6.66 -14.09 6.56
N ILE A 105 6.63 -13.41 7.71
CA ILE A 105 7.77 -13.41 8.65
C ILE A 105 7.99 -14.82 9.23
N GLY A 106 6.91 -15.56 9.53
CA GLY A 106 6.99 -16.92 10.04
C GLY A 106 7.68 -17.87 9.07
N VAL A 107 7.32 -17.84 7.79
CA VAL A 107 7.95 -18.64 6.73
C VAL A 107 9.41 -18.23 6.53
N CYS A 108 9.70 -16.92 6.48
CA CYS A 108 11.08 -16.43 6.39
C CYS A 108 11.94 -16.94 7.55
N ALA A 109 11.43 -16.88 8.78
CA ALA A 109 12.14 -17.34 9.96
C ALA A 109 12.35 -18.87 9.99
N MET A 110 11.51 -19.64 9.32
CA MET A 110 11.69 -21.08 9.15
C MET A 110 12.81 -21.41 8.15
N ILE A 111 13.00 -20.57 7.13
CA ILE A 111 14.00 -20.78 6.07
C ILE A 111 15.39 -20.24 6.51
N ALA A 112 15.41 -19.06 7.11
CA ALA A 112 16.63 -18.38 7.53
C ALA A 112 16.39 -17.57 8.80
N THR A 113 17.48 -17.29 9.55
CA THR A 113 17.42 -16.43 10.73
C THR A 113 17.06 -15.00 10.30
N VAL A 114 15.96 -14.47 10.82
CA VAL A 114 15.53 -13.09 10.59
C VAL A 114 16.11 -12.20 11.68
N GLU A 115 17.07 -11.37 11.30
CA GLU A 115 17.62 -10.36 12.22
C GLU A 115 16.72 -9.15 12.27
N VAL A 116 16.39 -8.68 13.47
CA VAL A 116 15.54 -7.50 13.68
C VAL A 116 16.38 -6.34 14.18
N ALA A 117 16.42 -5.25 13.44
CA ALA A 117 17.17 -4.06 13.81
C ALA A 117 16.66 -3.47 15.14
N ARG A 118 17.54 -2.91 15.96
CA ARG A 118 17.17 -2.29 17.24
C ARG A 118 16.24 -1.08 17.06
N GLU A 119 16.40 -0.37 15.95
CA GLU A 119 15.56 0.75 15.56
C GLU A 119 14.11 0.29 15.32
N THR A 120 13.92 -0.82 14.61
CA THR A 120 12.62 -1.43 14.36
C THR A 120 11.92 -1.81 15.66
N ILE A 121 12.64 -2.45 16.59
CA ILE A 121 12.07 -2.83 17.90
C ILE A 121 11.65 -1.60 18.71
N ARG A 122 12.44 -0.51 18.68
CA ARG A 122 12.24 0.66 19.54
C ARG A 122 11.32 1.71 18.95
N ARG A 123 11.18 1.75 17.62
CA ARG A 123 10.45 2.79 16.91
C ARG A 123 9.27 2.21 16.13
N ASP A 124 9.53 1.27 15.22
CA ASP A 124 8.53 0.87 14.24
C ASP A 124 7.45 -0.06 14.83
N ILE A 125 7.86 -1.02 15.67
CA ILE A 125 6.91 -1.90 16.38
C ILE A 125 6.01 -1.11 17.33
N PRO A 126 6.51 -0.23 18.23
CA PRO A 126 5.63 0.58 19.07
C PRO A 126 4.70 1.49 18.26
N LEU A 127 5.19 2.08 17.16
CA LEU A 127 4.36 2.92 16.30
C LEU A 127 3.23 2.12 15.65
N SER A 128 3.52 0.93 15.12
CA SER A 128 2.48 0.08 14.52
C SER A 128 1.45 -0.39 15.54
N LEU A 129 1.87 -0.68 16.78
CA LEU A 129 0.94 -0.99 17.87
C LEU A 129 0.06 0.22 18.25
N ILE A 130 0.62 1.43 18.27
CA ILE A 130 -0.14 2.65 18.51
C ILE A 130 -1.15 2.87 17.38
N CYS A 131 -0.75 2.69 16.11
CA CYS A 131 -1.67 2.83 14.98
C CYS A 131 -2.80 1.80 15.01
N ALA A 132 -2.49 0.54 15.35
CA ALA A 132 -3.49 -0.51 15.50
C ALA A 132 -4.44 -0.23 16.68
N GLY A 133 -3.90 0.21 17.80
CA GLY A 133 -4.70 0.64 18.97
C GLY A 133 -5.59 1.84 18.67
N LEU A 134 -5.07 2.81 17.89
CA LEU A 134 -5.85 3.97 17.46
C LEU A 134 -6.97 3.56 16.49
N LEU A 135 -6.70 2.66 15.55
CA LEU A 135 -7.73 2.11 14.66
C LEU A 135 -8.86 1.46 15.44
N LEU A 136 -8.51 0.62 16.41
CA LEU A 136 -9.49 -0.02 17.29
C LEU A 136 -10.27 1.00 18.12
N LEU A 137 -9.59 1.96 18.73
CA LEU A 137 -10.18 2.99 19.56
C LEU A 137 -11.17 3.87 18.77
N LEU A 138 -10.76 4.37 17.61
CA LEU A 138 -11.61 5.21 16.76
C LEU A 138 -12.78 4.40 16.18
N GLY A 139 -12.57 3.14 15.83
CA GLY A 139 -13.64 2.24 15.38
C GLY A 139 -14.68 1.96 16.46
N ILE A 140 -14.29 1.88 17.76
CA ILE A 140 -15.20 1.66 18.87
C ILE A 140 -15.92 2.96 19.27
N ILE A 141 -15.19 4.08 19.37
CA ILE A 141 -15.74 5.36 19.80
C ILE A 141 -16.66 5.95 18.72
N GLY A 142 -16.32 5.69 17.43
CA GLY A 142 -17.13 6.13 16.29
C GLY A 142 -17.33 7.65 16.27
N LEU A 143 -16.30 8.42 15.96
CA LEU A 143 -16.43 9.88 15.82
C LEU A 143 -17.47 10.29 14.75
N GLY A 144 -17.86 9.34 13.87
CA GLY A 144 -18.92 9.56 12.89
C GLY A 144 -20.32 9.25 13.42
N ASP A 145 -20.54 8.05 13.95
CA ASP A 145 -21.82 7.60 14.54
C ASP A 145 -21.53 6.58 15.65
N PRO A 146 -21.56 7.01 16.93
CA PRO A 146 -21.22 6.15 18.07
C PRO A 146 -22.07 4.88 18.17
N ALA A 147 -23.28 4.89 17.59
CA ALA A 147 -24.19 3.74 17.63
C ALA A 147 -23.81 2.63 16.64
N LYS A 148 -22.94 2.91 15.65
CA LYS A 148 -22.63 1.99 14.55
C LYS A 148 -21.22 1.46 14.53
N MET A 149 -20.32 1.86 15.43
CA MET A 149 -18.91 1.49 15.41
C MET A 149 -18.29 1.70 14.01
N THR A 150 -18.42 2.91 13.46
CA THR A 150 -17.97 3.22 12.09
C THR A 150 -16.79 4.17 12.11
N LEU A 151 -15.87 3.98 11.18
CA LEU A 151 -14.81 4.96 10.89
C LEU A 151 -15.38 6.07 9.99
N GLY A 152 -15.31 7.31 10.46
CA GLY A 152 -15.81 8.47 9.73
C GLY A 152 -14.72 9.22 8.96
N HIS A 153 -15.11 10.27 8.26
CA HIS A 153 -14.17 11.11 7.50
C HIS A 153 -13.11 11.77 8.39
N PHE A 154 -13.47 12.15 9.62
CA PHE A 154 -12.51 12.72 10.57
C PHE A 154 -11.44 11.72 10.99
N ASP A 155 -11.81 10.45 11.19
CA ASP A 155 -10.87 9.38 11.50
C ASP A 155 -9.89 9.19 10.35
N GLY A 156 -10.39 9.23 9.11
CA GLY A 156 -9.56 9.17 7.91
C GLY A 156 -8.57 10.32 7.82
N VAL A 157 -8.98 11.55 8.12
CA VAL A 157 -8.08 12.73 8.15
C VAL A 157 -7.00 12.57 9.21
N ILE A 158 -7.34 12.04 10.39
CA ILE A 158 -6.36 11.78 11.46
C ILE A 158 -5.31 10.76 10.97
N PHE A 159 -5.72 9.64 10.37
CA PHE A 159 -4.79 8.62 9.86
C PHE A 159 -3.88 9.16 8.74
N ILE A 160 -4.44 9.91 7.78
CA ILE A 160 -3.65 10.54 6.71
C ILE A 160 -2.66 11.55 7.28
N GLY A 161 -3.08 12.36 8.27
CA GLY A 161 -2.20 13.30 8.95
C GLY A 161 -1.05 12.62 9.70
N LEU A 162 -1.34 11.53 10.42
CA LEU A 162 -0.32 10.73 11.10
C LEU A 162 0.65 10.09 10.11
N PHE A 163 0.14 9.54 9.00
CA PHE A 163 0.96 8.97 7.95
C PHE A 163 1.87 10.01 7.30
N ALA A 164 1.35 11.18 6.95
CA ALA A 164 2.15 12.28 6.40
C ALA A 164 3.24 12.75 7.39
N GLY A 165 2.90 12.85 8.67
CA GLY A 165 3.85 13.15 9.74
C GLY A 165 4.95 12.09 9.87
N TYR A 166 4.59 10.80 9.78
CA TYR A 166 5.55 9.70 9.80
C TYR A 166 6.50 9.74 8.60
N ILE A 167 5.98 9.93 7.38
CA ILE A 167 6.81 10.06 6.17
C ILE A 167 7.76 11.25 6.31
N PHE A 168 7.28 12.41 6.76
CA PHE A 168 8.11 13.58 6.98
C PHE A 168 9.23 13.32 8.02
N TYR A 169 8.91 12.64 9.10
CA TYR A 169 9.87 12.23 10.13
C TYR A 169 10.94 11.29 9.55
N MET A 170 10.53 10.29 8.76
CA MET A 170 11.44 9.33 8.11
C MET A 170 12.38 10.02 7.12
N ILE A 171 11.86 10.94 6.31
CA ILE A 171 12.68 11.75 5.39
C ILE A 171 13.71 12.57 6.16
N ARG A 172 13.34 13.18 7.28
CA ARG A 172 14.28 13.95 8.12
C ARG A 172 15.39 13.07 8.69
N ILE A 173 15.08 11.87 9.18
CA ILE A 173 16.08 10.93 9.68
C ILE A 173 17.03 10.52 8.56
N ALA A 174 16.50 10.15 7.39
CA ALA A 174 17.29 9.73 6.25
C ALA A 174 18.24 10.84 5.76
N LEU A 175 17.77 12.10 5.69
CA LEU A 175 18.61 13.25 5.33
C LEU A 175 19.70 13.51 6.36
N LYS A 176 19.39 13.37 7.65
CA LYS A 176 20.38 13.54 8.71
C LYS A 176 21.47 12.46 8.65
N ALA A 177 21.06 11.21 8.50
CA ALA A 177 22.01 10.09 8.39
C ALA A 177 22.92 10.21 7.17
N ASN A 178 22.38 10.64 6.02
CA ASN A 178 23.17 10.88 4.81
C ASN A 178 24.22 11.99 5.01
N LYS A 179 23.89 13.05 5.76
CA LYS A 179 24.85 14.12 6.11
C LYS A 179 25.96 13.64 7.07
N GLU A 180 25.65 12.69 7.95
CA GLU A 180 26.60 12.14 8.92
C GLU A 180 27.43 10.99 8.35
N GLY A 181 27.24 10.62 7.07
CA GLY A 181 27.94 9.49 6.44
C GLY A 181 27.61 8.13 7.04
N LYS A 182 26.56 8.04 7.86
CA LYS A 182 26.11 6.79 8.46
C LYS A 182 25.24 6.03 7.47
N LYS A 183 25.56 4.76 7.23
CA LYS A 183 24.61 3.85 6.58
C LYS A 183 23.44 3.65 7.54
N VAL A 184 22.26 4.07 7.16
CA VAL A 184 21.05 3.68 7.86
C VAL A 184 20.71 2.27 7.37
N GLU A 185 20.89 1.29 8.21
CA GLU A 185 20.40 -0.06 7.96
C GLU A 185 18.87 -0.02 8.03
N ILE A 186 18.25 -0.15 6.88
CA ILE A 186 16.79 -0.19 6.74
C ILE A 186 16.44 -1.59 6.34
N GLU A 187 15.71 -2.28 7.20
CA GLU A 187 15.06 -3.53 6.84
C GLU A 187 14.13 -3.29 5.63
N GLY A 188 14.37 -4.00 4.54
CA GLY A 188 13.61 -3.86 3.29
C GLY A 188 14.15 -2.85 2.29
N GLY A 189 15.14 -2.06 2.63
CA GLY A 189 15.93 -1.31 1.67
C GLY A 189 16.96 -2.26 1.05
N SER A 190 16.57 -3.04 0.04
CA SER A 190 17.54 -3.74 -0.77
C SER A 190 18.57 -2.73 -1.29
N ASP A 191 19.86 -3.06 -1.20
CA ASP A 191 20.92 -2.41 -1.98
C ASP A 191 20.72 -2.68 -3.50
N GLU A 192 19.45 -2.93 -3.92
CA GLU A 192 19.10 -3.05 -5.32
C GLU A 192 19.43 -1.73 -5.98
N GLU A 193 20.43 -1.79 -6.83
CA GLU A 193 20.79 -0.66 -7.68
C GLU A 193 19.55 -0.23 -8.44
N ILE A 194 18.99 0.94 -8.07
CA ILE A 194 17.84 1.51 -8.74
C ILE A 194 18.19 1.63 -10.23
N LYS A 195 17.57 0.82 -11.06
CA LYS A 195 17.78 0.83 -12.50
C LYS A 195 17.37 2.18 -13.07
N LEU A 196 18.32 2.88 -13.67
CA LEU A 196 18.03 4.12 -14.35
C LEU A 196 17.49 3.81 -15.75
N ILE A 197 16.19 3.93 -15.91
CA ILE A 197 15.51 3.84 -17.21
C ILE A 197 15.38 5.24 -17.82
N SER A 198 15.19 5.34 -19.14
CA SER A 198 15.02 6.65 -19.80
C SER A 198 13.80 7.40 -19.26
N VAL A 199 13.86 8.73 -19.23
CA VAL A 199 12.76 9.56 -18.69
C VAL A 199 11.41 9.27 -19.38
N PRO A 200 11.33 9.17 -20.74
CA PRO A 200 10.06 8.81 -21.38
C PRO A 200 9.54 7.44 -20.92
N LEU A 201 10.43 6.46 -20.79
CA LEU A 201 10.05 5.12 -20.32
C LEU A 201 9.63 5.12 -18.86
N SER A 202 10.27 5.92 -18.01
CA SER A 202 9.84 6.12 -16.62
C SER A 202 8.41 6.67 -16.54
N ILE A 203 8.08 7.66 -17.38
CA ILE A 203 6.72 8.22 -17.45
C ILE A 203 5.70 7.16 -17.90
N ILE A 204 6.06 6.38 -18.93
CA ILE A 204 5.21 5.28 -19.40
C ILE A 204 5.00 4.25 -18.28
N PHE A 205 6.02 3.91 -17.53
CA PHE A 205 5.95 2.97 -16.42
C PHE A 205 5.08 3.51 -15.27
N ILE A 206 5.18 4.80 -14.94
CA ILE A 206 4.33 5.42 -13.90
C ILE A 206 2.86 5.40 -14.34
N ILE A 207 2.58 5.88 -15.55
CA ILE A 207 1.19 5.98 -16.04
C ILE A 207 0.61 4.58 -16.29
N GLY A 208 1.38 3.72 -16.95
CA GLY A 208 0.97 2.33 -17.24
C GLY A 208 0.79 1.51 -15.97
N GLY A 209 1.70 1.65 -15.01
CA GLY A 209 1.61 1.02 -13.69
C GLY A 209 0.38 1.50 -12.91
N ALA A 210 0.15 2.80 -12.84
CA ALA A 210 -1.04 3.37 -12.19
C ALA A 210 -2.34 2.90 -12.86
N ALA A 211 -2.38 2.86 -14.20
CA ALA A 211 -3.53 2.33 -14.93
C ALA A 211 -3.74 0.83 -14.64
N ALA A 212 -2.67 0.02 -14.66
CA ALA A 212 -2.77 -1.40 -14.36
C ALA A 212 -3.27 -1.66 -12.93
N ILE A 213 -2.85 -0.85 -11.94
CA ILE A 213 -3.36 -0.93 -10.56
C ILE A 213 -4.84 -0.52 -10.48
N ALA A 214 -5.26 0.48 -11.28
CA ALA A 214 -6.65 0.96 -11.24
C ALA A 214 -7.64 0.00 -11.90
N PHE A 215 -7.18 -0.84 -12.83
CA PHE A 215 -8.02 -1.80 -13.56
C PHE A 215 -7.87 -3.25 -13.08
N GLY A 216 -6.84 -3.58 -12.29
CA GLY A 216 -6.61 -4.89 -11.68
C GLY A 216 -7.43 -5.09 -10.44
#